data_9ba0932a91e402e56cf0022dd8809e14
#
_entry.id   9ba0932a91e402e56cf0022dd8809e14
#
_cell.length_a   1.000
_cell.length_b   1.000
_cell.length_c   1.000
_cell.angle_alpha   90.00
_cell.angle_beta   90.00
_cell.angle_gamma   90.00
#
_symmetry.space_group_name_H-M   'P 1'
#
loop_
_entity.id
_entity.type
_entity.pdbx_description
1 polymer ?
#
loop_
_entity_poly.entity_id
_entity_poly.type
_entity_poly.pdbx_seq_one_letter_code
_entity_poly.pdbx_strand_id
1 'polypeptide(L)'
;MNRIEKIRSKFKAYGIDAFLITSPENRRYASGFHSTDGAVLITNESAYLFVDSRYIEAAQKAAAGYTIELIDIQNTYKKRISEALKRHGCTSVGFEDARLSYAEYIKYSSDIIKPPMKPASKLINELRRVKDSWEIENLIAAQRIAERAFDDILGIIKPGITEREIAAEITYRMLKYGGENSSFDPIVVAGANTSMPHGVPGDERVQSGDFVTMDFGCVYNGYCSDMTRTVAIGSVNPW
;
A
#
# COMPACT_ATOMS: atom_id res chain seq x y z
N MET A 1 -7.12 7.22 20.50
CA MET A 1 -7.30 5.75 20.41
C MET A 1 -6.28 5.27 19.39
N ASN A 2 -5.40 4.34 19.75
CA ASN A 2 -4.42 3.78 18.83
C ASN A 2 -5.11 2.83 17.81
N ARG A 3 -4.38 2.39 16.76
CA ARG A 3 -4.98 1.57 15.69
C ARG A 3 -5.44 0.18 16.15
N ILE A 4 -4.73 -0.43 17.10
CA ILE A 4 -5.13 -1.70 17.71
C ILE A 4 -6.50 -1.56 18.38
N GLU A 5 -6.68 -0.51 19.18
CA GLU A 5 -7.95 -0.24 19.86
C GLU A 5 -9.09 0.11 18.89
N LYS A 6 -8.79 0.89 17.83
CA LYS A 6 -9.78 1.15 16.77
C LYS A 6 -10.27 -0.15 16.12
N ILE A 7 -9.37 -1.08 15.83
CA ILE A 7 -9.70 -2.39 15.24
C ILE A 7 -10.52 -3.23 16.24
N ARG A 8 -10.07 -3.34 17.49
CA ARG A 8 -10.78 -4.09 18.56
C ARG A 8 -12.20 -3.57 18.80
N SER A 9 -12.40 -2.26 18.74
CA SER A 9 -13.72 -1.66 18.96
C SER A 9 -14.80 -2.16 17.99
N LYS A 10 -14.39 -2.71 16.86
CA LYS A 10 -15.29 -3.28 15.84
C LYS A 10 -15.61 -4.76 16.05
N PHE A 11 -14.86 -5.48 16.88
CA PHE A 11 -14.99 -6.95 17.02
C PHE A 11 -16.41 -7.38 17.36
N LYS A 12 -17.06 -6.70 18.31
CA LYS A 12 -18.43 -7.00 18.70
C LYS A 12 -19.42 -6.93 17.54
N ALA A 13 -19.29 -5.89 16.70
CA ALA A 13 -20.19 -5.70 15.56
C ALA A 13 -20.02 -6.78 14.48
N TYR A 14 -18.81 -7.38 14.37
CA TYR A 14 -18.50 -8.45 13.43
C TYR A 14 -18.63 -9.85 14.06
N GLY A 15 -18.94 -9.94 15.36
CA GLY A 15 -19.06 -11.20 16.08
C GLY A 15 -17.76 -12.02 16.07
N ILE A 16 -16.61 -11.35 16.19
CA ILE A 16 -15.27 -11.94 16.24
C ILE A 16 -14.58 -11.57 17.55
N ASP A 17 -13.61 -12.35 17.95
CA ASP A 17 -12.74 -12.09 19.11
C ASP A 17 -11.25 -12.05 18.74
N ALA A 18 -10.93 -12.32 17.48
CA ALA A 18 -9.63 -12.06 16.88
C ALA A 18 -9.77 -11.62 15.41
N PHE A 19 -8.77 -10.89 14.88
CA PHE A 19 -8.72 -10.50 13.49
C PHE A 19 -7.34 -10.76 12.90
N LEU A 20 -7.31 -11.58 11.84
CA LEU A 20 -6.10 -11.92 11.08
C LEU A 20 -5.97 -10.98 9.87
N ILE A 21 -4.84 -10.32 9.77
CA ILE A 21 -4.50 -9.38 8.70
C ILE A 21 -3.27 -9.93 7.96
N THR A 22 -3.41 -10.15 6.66
CA THR A 22 -2.36 -10.73 5.81
C THR A 22 -1.91 -9.81 4.69
N SER A 23 -2.77 -8.90 4.22
CA SER A 23 -2.42 -7.97 3.16
C SER A 23 -1.36 -6.95 3.60
N PRO A 24 -0.35 -6.64 2.76
CA PRO A 24 0.74 -5.73 3.11
C PRO A 24 0.26 -4.35 3.57
N GLU A 25 -0.73 -3.78 2.88
CA GLU A 25 -1.27 -2.46 3.17
C GLU A 25 -1.98 -2.42 4.53
N ASN A 26 -2.75 -3.47 4.84
CA ASN A 26 -3.47 -3.52 6.10
C ASN A 26 -2.58 -3.92 7.27
N ARG A 27 -1.53 -4.73 7.03
CA ARG A 27 -0.48 -4.97 8.05
C ARG A 27 0.23 -3.67 8.39
N ARG A 28 0.65 -2.89 7.37
CA ARG A 28 1.27 -1.57 7.57
C ARG A 28 0.33 -0.61 8.29
N TYR A 29 -0.94 -0.54 7.88
CA TYR A 29 -1.95 0.27 8.56
C TYR A 29 -2.07 -0.11 10.04
N ALA A 30 -2.20 -1.39 10.35
CA ALA A 30 -2.41 -1.86 11.72
C ALA A 30 -1.18 -1.69 12.60
N SER A 31 0.01 -2.08 12.13
CA SER A 31 1.23 -2.15 12.92
C SER A 31 2.17 -0.94 12.78
N GLY A 32 1.98 -0.11 11.77
CA GLY A 32 2.95 0.94 11.39
C GLY A 32 4.22 0.39 10.72
N PHE A 33 4.34 -0.93 10.57
CA PHE A 33 5.53 -1.58 10.02
C PHE A 33 5.29 -2.15 8.63
N HIS A 34 6.23 -1.89 7.72
CA HIS A 34 6.21 -2.43 6.37
C HIS A 34 7.08 -3.68 6.26
N SER A 35 6.51 -4.74 5.67
CA SER A 35 7.22 -5.96 5.29
C SER A 35 6.60 -6.59 4.04
N THR A 36 7.41 -7.26 3.23
CA THR A 36 6.89 -7.98 2.04
C THR A 36 6.14 -9.25 2.43
N ASP A 37 6.52 -9.87 3.56
CA ASP A 37 5.88 -11.05 4.12
C ASP A 37 5.52 -10.83 5.58
N GLY A 38 4.59 -11.60 6.11
CA GLY A 38 4.15 -11.53 7.50
C GLY A 38 2.65 -11.65 7.68
N ALA A 39 2.24 -11.62 8.95
CA ALA A 39 0.84 -11.55 9.36
C ALA A 39 0.69 -10.75 10.65
N VAL A 40 -0.44 -10.11 10.83
CA VAL A 40 -0.86 -9.49 12.08
C VAL A 40 -2.06 -10.25 12.62
N LEU A 41 -2.05 -10.58 13.91
CA LEU A 41 -3.19 -11.10 14.64
C LEU A 41 -3.49 -10.17 15.80
N ILE A 42 -4.69 -9.62 15.84
CA ILE A 42 -5.18 -8.81 16.95
C ILE A 42 -6.28 -9.61 17.66
N THR A 43 -6.12 -9.85 18.95
CA THR A 43 -7.12 -10.46 19.82
C THR A 43 -7.74 -9.40 20.72
N ASN A 44 -8.73 -9.74 21.55
CA ASN A 44 -9.29 -8.81 22.52
C ASN A 44 -8.26 -8.24 23.48
N GLU A 45 -7.18 -8.97 23.78
CA GLU A 45 -6.20 -8.62 24.82
C GLU A 45 -4.83 -8.24 24.24
N SER A 46 -4.39 -8.91 23.18
CA SER A 46 -3.03 -8.81 22.64
C SER A 46 -3.01 -8.54 21.14
N ALA A 47 -1.88 -8.06 20.66
CA ALA A 47 -1.61 -7.90 19.24
C ALA A 47 -0.25 -8.52 18.90
N TYR A 48 -0.20 -9.29 17.82
CA TYR A 48 0.98 -10.02 17.36
C TYR A 48 1.33 -9.60 15.94
N LEU A 49 2.62 -9.41 15.69
CA LEU A 49 3.19 -9.27 14.35
C LEU A 49 4.15 -10.42 14.11
N PHE A 50 3.80 -11.27 13.15
CA PHE A 50 4.59 -12.41 12.73
C PHE A 50 5.44 -12.03 11.54
N VAL A 51 6.76 -12.16 11.66
CA VAL A 51 7.73 -11.84 10.60
C VAL A 51 8.88 -12.84 10.61
N ASP A 52 9.53 -12.99 9.47
CA ASP A 52 10.74 -13.81 9.37
C ASP A 52 12.00 -13.08 9.87
N SER A 53 13.16 -13.77 9.81
CA SER A 53 14.43 -13.27 10.30
C SER A 53 14.91 -11.99 9.61
N ARG A 54 14.46 -11.71 8.39
CA ARG A 54 14.81 -10.47 7.65
C ARG A 54 14.24 -9.21 8.29
N TYR A 55 13.14 -9.35 9.03
CA TYR A 55 12.36 -8.22 9.54
C TYR A 55 12.33 -8.11 11.07
N ILE A 56 12.78 -9.13 11.81
CA ILE A 56 12.57 -9.23 13.27
C ILE A 56 13.12 -8.02 14.03
N GLU A 57 14.35 -7.60 13.73
CA GLU A 57 14.98 -6.47 14.43
C GLU A 57 14.30 -5.13 14.12
N ALA A 58 13.95 -4.91 12.86
CA ALA A 58 13.26 -3.70 12.43
C ALA A 58 11.84 -3.63 12.99
N ALA A 59 11.11 -4.75 13.02
CA ALA A 59 9.78 -4.84 13.60
C ALA A 59 9.77 -4.56 15.10
N GLN A 60 10.75 -5.08 15.84
CA GLN A 60 10.91 -4.82 17.28
C GLN A 60 11.10 -3.33 17.61
N LYS A 61 11.73 -2.58 16.70
CA LYS A 61 11.96 -1.14 16.88
C LYS A 61 10.75 -0.29 16.46
N ALA A 62 9.98 -0.75 15.47
CA ALA A 62 8.96 0.08 14.81
C ALA A 62 7.52 -0.24 15.23
N ALA A 63 7.18 -1.51 15.50
CA ALA A 63 5.81 -1.93 15.75
C ALA A 63 5.43 -1.86 17.23
N ALA A 64 5.25 -0.65 17.75
CA ALA A 64 4.88 -0.43 19.15
C ALA A 64 3.51 -1.06 19.49
N GLY A 65 3.43 -1.73 20.63
CA GLY A 65 2.20 -2.38 21.10
C GLY A 65 1.96 -3.79 20.54
N TYR A 66 2.90 -4.31 19.73
CA TYR A 66 2.86 -5.67 19.21
C TYR A 66 3.87 -6.58 19.90
N THR A 67 3.46 -7.83 20.15
CA THR A 67 4.40 -8.91 20.42
C THR A 67 4.93 -9.39 19.06
N ILE A 68 6.25 -9.25 18.87
CA ILE A 68 6.90 -9.64 17.62
C ILE A 68 7.31 -11.11 17.72
N GLU A 69 6.78 -11.92 16.80
CA GLU A 69 7.00 -13.37 16.76
C GLU A 69 7.81 -13.75 15.52
N LEU A 70 8.95 -14.41 15.74
CA LEU A 70 9.77 -14.92 14.65
C LEU A 70 9.10 -16.13 13.98
N ILE A 71 9.02 -16.08 12.67
CA ILE A 71 8.60 -17.19 11.80
C ILE A 71 9.83 -17.80 11.13
N ASP A 72 10.00 -19.09 11.34
CA ASP A 72 11.05 -19.93 10.77
C ASP A 72 10.57 -21.36 10.56
N ILE A 73 11.49 -22.28 10.24
CA ILE A 73 11.19 -23.72 10.03
C ILE A 73 10.60 -24.36 11.28
N GLN A 74 11.04 -23.97 12.48
CA GLN A 74 10.57 -24.52 13.76
C GLN A 74 9.34 -23.79 14.30
N ASN A 75 9.20 -22.51 13.98
CA ASN A 75 8.17 -21.58 14.44
C ASN A 75 7.31 -21.12 13.25
N THR A 76 6.57 -22.04 12.66
CA THR A 76 5.73 -21.75 11.48
C THR A 76 4.53 -20.87 11.83
N TYR A 77 3.94 -20.20 10.84
CA TYR A 77 2.66 -19.48 11.00
C TYR A 77 1.59 -20.35 11.67
N LYS A 78 1.49 -21.62 11.24
CA LYS A 78 0.55 -22.59 11.83
C LYS A 78 0.73 -22.68 13.35
N LYS A 79 1.96 -22.90 13.81
CA LYS A 79 2.26 -23.04 15.23
C LYS A 79 1.97 -21.76 16.00
N ARG A 80 2.56 -20.63 15.56
CA ARG A 80 2.50 -19.35 16.30
C ARG A 80 1.09 -18.76 16.34
N ILE A 81 0.37 -18.75 15.22
CA ILE A 81 -1.00 -18.25 15.19
C ILE A 81 -1.92 -19.15 16.05
N SER A 82 -1.81 -20.48 15.91
CA SER A 82 -2.61 -21.42 16.71
C SER A 82 -2.35 -21.27 18.22
N GLU A 83 -1.09 -21.12 18.63
CA GLU A 83 -0.71 -20.89 20.03
C GLU A 83 -1.30 -19.58 20.56
N ALA A 84 -1.23 -18.49 19.79
CA ALA A 84 -1.78 -17.20 20.17
C ALA A 84 -3.32 -17.27 20.32
N LEU A 85 -4.02 -17.85 19.36
CA LEU A 85 -5.47 -18.01 19.42
C LEU A 85 -5.91 -18.87 20.63
N LYS A 86 -5.20 -19.97 20.90
CA LYS A 86 -5.45 -20.84 22.04
C LYS A 86 -5.19 -20.11 23.37
N ARG A 87 -4.07 -19.36 23.47
CA ARG A 87 -3.71 -18.60 24.68
C ARG A 87 -4.78 -17.62 25.10
N HIS A 88 -5.44 -16.97 24.12
CA HIS A 88 -6.51 -16.00 24.37
C HIS A 88 -7.92 -16.58 24.28
N GLY A 89 -8.08 -17.89 24.19
CA GLY A 89 -9.38 -18.54 24.15
C GLY A 89 -10.26 -18.08 22.98
N CYS A 90 -9.66 -17.70 21.84
CA CYS A 90 -10.41 -17.18 20.71
C CYS A 90 -11.35 -18.24 20.13
N THR A 91 -12.61 -17.88 19.94
CA THR A 91 -13.68 -18.75 19.44
C THR A 91 -14.13 -18.39 18.02
N SER A 92 -13.71 -17.24 17.51
CA SER A 92 -14.07 -16.75 16.17
C SER A 92 -13.01 -15.77 15.64
N VAL A 93 -12.52 -15.99 14.41
CA VAL A 93 -11.46 -15.19 13.81
C VAL A 93 -11.98 -14.50 12.55
N GLY A 94 -11.97 -13.17 12.56
CA GLY A 94 -12.17 -12.37 11.36
C GLY A 94 -10.96 -12.47 10.43
N PHE A 95 -11.18 -12.41 9.13
CA PHE A 95 -10.09 -12.39 8.14
C PHE A 95 -10.43 -11.49 6.94
N GLU A 96 -9.42 -11.19 6.14
CA GLU A 96 -9.56 -10.34 4.95
C GLU A 96 -10.05 -11.14 3.74
N ASP A 97 -11.38 -11.38 3.67
CA ASP A 97 -12.02 -12.16 2.61
C ASP A 97 -11.87 -11.57 1.20
N ALA A 98 -11.66 -10.26 1.08
CA ALA A 98 -11.41 -9.60 -0.20
C ALA A 98 -9.92 -9.64 -0.63
N ARG A 99 -9.03 -10.19 0.20
CA ARG A 99 -7.57 -10.20 -0.03
C ARG A 99 -6.97 -11.60 -0.02
N LEU A 100 -7.46 -12.45 0.86
CA LEU A 100 -6.98 -13.82 0.98
C LEU A 100 -7.47 -14.64 -0.24
N SER A 101 -6.55 -15.25 -0.95
CA SER A 101 -6.93 -16.19 -2.01
C SER A 101 -7.67 -17.39 -1.43
N TYR A 102 -8.46 -18.09 -2.26
CA TYR A 102 -9.17 -19.29 -1.82
C TYR A 102 -8.20 -20.38 -1.29
N ALA A 103 -7.05 -20.54 -1.94
CA ALA A 103 -6.04 -21.51 -1.50
C ALA A 103 -5.47 -21.16 -0.12
N GLU A 104 -5.20 -19.89 0.13
CA GLU A 104 -4.76 -19.41 1.44
C GLU A 104 -5.85 -19.55 2.50
N TYR A 105 -7.10 -19.22 2.15
CA TYR A 105 -8.23 -19.45 3.05
C TYR A 105 -8.34 -20.92 3.48
N ILE A 106 -8.26 -21.86 2.55
CA ILE A 106 -8.25 -23.29 2.87
C ILE A 106 -7.08 -23.65 3.79
N LYS A 107 -5.87 -23.18 3.46
CA LYS A 107 -4.68 -23.41 4.29
C LYS A 107 -4.87 -22.87 5.72
N TYR A 108 -5.40 -21.67 5.88
CA TYR A 108 -5.63 -21.08 7.20
C TYR A 108 -6.76 -21.80 7.95
N SER A 109 -7.89 -22.03 7.31
CA SER A 109 -9.09 -22.59 7.96
C SER A 109 -8.97 -24.08 8.30
N SER A 110 -8.26 -24.87 7.48
CA SER A 110 -8.09 -26.30 7.74
C SER A 110 -6.91 -26.60 8.66
N ASP A 111 -5.79 -25.90 8.43
CA ASP A 111 -4.51 -26.30 9.03
C ASP A 111 -4.09 -25.43 10.22
N ILE A 112 -4.44 -24.14 10.22
CA ILE A 112 -3.87 -23.15 11.14
C ILE A 112 -4.89 -22.71 12.18
N ILE A 113 -6.07 -22.30 11.75
CA ILE A 113 -7.09 -21.67 12.58
C ILE A 113 -8.19 -22.68 12.89
N LYS A 114 -8.32 -23.09 14.14
CA LYS A 114 -9.39 -24.02 14.57
C LYS A 114 -10.74 -23.35 14.79
N PRO A 115 -10.80 -22.11 15.38
CA PRO A 115 -12.05 -21.37 15.44
C PRO A 115 -12.61 -21.04 14.04
N PRO A 116 -13.94 -20.91 13.88
CA PRO A 116 -14.54 -20.49 12.61
C PRO A 116 -13.96 -19.17 12.13
N MET A 117 -13.58 -19.11 10.85
CA MET A 117 -13.14 -17.90 10.17
C MET A 117 -14.34 -17.17 9.57
N LYS A 118 -14.45 -15.87 9.83
CA LYS A 118 -15.54 -15.00 9.36
C LYS A 118 -15.04 -13.90 8.44
N PRO A 119 -15.70 -13.66 7.30
CA PRO A 119 -15.39 -12.52 6.42
C PRO A 119 -15.45 -11.21 7.18
N ALA A 120 -14.37 -10.42 7.12
CA ALA A 120 -14.26 -9.17 7.87
C ALA A 120 -13.45 -8.07 7.16
N SER A 121 -13.26 -8.13 5.83
CA SER A 121 -12.57 -7.08 5.07
C SER A 121 -13.22 -5.70 5.26
N LYS A 122 -14.55 -5.64 5.41
CA LYS A 122 -15.27 -4.40 5.66
C LYS A 122 -14.82 -3.68 6.93
N LEU A 123 -14.44 -4.42 7.96
CA LEU A 123 -13.97 -3.86 9.23
C LEU A 123 -12.80 -2.90 9.02
N ILE A 124 -11.73 -3.39 8.40
CA ILE A 124 -10.53 -2.58 8.21
C ILE A 124 -10.71 -1.52 7.10
N ASN A 125 -11.49 -1.82 6.07
CA ASN A 125 -11.81 -0.87 5.01
C ASN A 125 -12.59 0.34 5.54
N GLU A 126 -13.56 0.15 6.46
CA GLU A 126 -14.29 1.24 7.12
C GLU A 126 -13.34 2.13 7.94
N LEU A 127 -12.40 1.54 8.66
CA LEU A 127 -11.43 2.28 9.45
C LEU A 127 -10.47 3.10 8.57
N ARG A 128 -9.99 2.51 7.47
CA ARG A 128 -9.09 3.17 6.52
C ARG A 128 -9.77 4.22 5.64
N ARG A 129 -11.09 4.16 5.49
CA ARG A 129 -11.86 5.13 4.69
C ARG A 129 -11.80 6.54 5.29
N VAL A 130 -11.81 6.66 6.62
CA VAL A 130 -11.68 7.94 7.32
C VAL A 130 -10.26 8.08 7.84
N LYS A 131 -9.48 8.99 7.25
CA LYS A 131 -8.08 9.22 7.57
C LYS A 131 -7.95 10.09 8.81
N ASP A 132 -6.99 9.77 9.66
CA ASP A 132 -6.60 10.65 10.76
C ASP A 132 -5.59 11.74 10.27
N SER A 133 -5.23 12.67 11.17
CA SER A 133 -4.35 13.79 10.82
C SER A 133 -2.99 13.34 10.29
N TRP A 134 -2.39 12.32 10.91
CA TRP A 134 -1.12 11.78 10.46
C TRP A 134 -1.21 11.13 9.06
N GLU A 135 -2.30 10.42 8.78
CA GLU A 135 -2.56 9.85 7.46
C GLU A 135 -2.73 10.94 6.39
N ILE A 136 -3.45 12.03 6.74
CA ILE A 136 -3.63 13.19 5.85
C ILE A 136 -2.30 13.88 5.57
N GLU A 137 -1.46 14.09 6.59
CA GLU A 137 -0.12 14.67 6.42
C GLU A 137 0.74 13.86 5.44
N ASN A 138 0.70 12.53 5.52
CA ASN A 138 1.43 11.66 4.58
C ASN A 138 0.86 11.69 3.16
N LEU A 139 -0.46 11.78 3.00
CA LEU A 139 -1.09 11.98 1.69
C LEU A 139 -0.66 13.32 1.07
N ILE A 140 -0.65 14.39 1.87
CA ILE A 140 -0.18 15.70 1.44
C ILE A 140 1.30 15.64 1.05
N ALA A 141 2.14 14.99 1.86
CA ALA A 141 3.56 14.85 1.56
C ALA A 141 3.81 14.08 0.25
N ALA A 142 3.10 12.97 0.03
CA ALA A 142 3.17 12.22 -1.22
C ALA A 142 2.79 13.09 -2.43
N GLN A 143 1.71 13.89 -2.30
CA GLN A 143 1.27 14.80 -3.34
C GLN A 143 2.29 15.91 -3.62
N ARG A 144 2.88 16.52 -2.58
CA ARG A 144 3.90 17.58 -2.74
C ARG A 144 5.18 17.07 -3.40
N ILE A 145 5.57 15.83 -3.14
CA ILE A 145 6.69 15.18 -3.85
C ILE A 145 6.39 15.06 -5.34
N ALA A 146 5.20 14.58 -5.70
CA ALA A 146 4.79 14.45 -7.09
C ALA A 146 4.69 15.81 -7.79
N GLU A 147 4.11 16.83 -7.15
CA GLU A 147 4.04 18.20 -7.68
C GLU A 147 5.44 18.78 -7.95
N ARG A 148 6.37 18.62 -7.00
CA ARG A 148 7.75 19.07 -7.19
C ARG A 148 8.47 18.35 -8.33
N ALA A 149 8.23 17.04 -8.48
CA ALA A 149 8.76 16.28 -9.60
C ALA A 149 8.20 16.80 -10.93
N PHE A 150 6.92 17.18 -10.97
CA PHE A 150 6.29 17.78 -12.13
C PHE A 150 6.91 19.14 -12.50
N ASP A 151 7.08 20.02 -11.52
CA ASP A 151 7.68 21.35 -11.75
C ASP A 151 9.08 21.23 -12.39
N ASP A 152 9.90 20.28 -11.92
CA ASP A 152 11.22 20.03 -12.49
C ASP A 152 11.16 19.46 -13.92
N ILE A 153 10.17 18.59 -14.21
CA ILE A 153 10.05 17.95 -15.51
C ILE A 153 9.66 18.94 -16.61
N LEU A 154 8.93 20.00 -16.27
CA LEU A 154 8.59 21.06 -17.23
C LEU A 154 9.82 21.71 -17.88
N GLY A 155 10.94 21.77 -17.17
CA GLY A 155 12.21 22.26 -17.69
C GLY A 155 12.94 21.28 -18.62
N ILE A 156 12.50 20.05 -18.70
CA ILE A 156 13.17 18.96 -19.44
C ILE A 156 12.40 18.58 -20.70
N ILE A 157 11.07 18.63 -20.65
CA ILE A 157 10.24 18.28 -21.80
C ILE A 157 10.51 19.26 -22.95
N LYS A 158 10.99 18.69 -24.08
CA LYS A 158 11.28 19.42 -25.31
C LYS A 158 11.13 18.52 -26.51
N PRO A 159 10.97 19.04 -27.72
CA PRO A 159 10.96 18.24 -28.92
C PRO A 159 12.15 17.29 -29.01
N GLY A 160 11.89 16.03 -29.33
CA GLY A 160 12.88 14.95 -29.44
C GLY A 160 13.04 14.04 -28.23
N ILE A 161 12.58 14.44 -27.02
CA ILE A 161 12.53 13.54 -25.85
C ILE A 161 11.45 12.48 -26.07
N THR A 162 11.67 11.26 -25.57
CA THR A 162 10.68 10.18 -25.66
C THR A 162 9.75 10.16 -24.45
N GLU A 163 8.57 9.56 -24.61
CA GLU A 163 7.63 9.32 -23.51
C GLU A 163 8.27 8.56 -22.36
N ARG A 164 9.09 7.54 -22.68
CA ARG A 164 9.83 6.71 -21.73
C ARG A 164 10.86 7.51 -20.94
N GLU A 165 11.60 8.40 -21.61
CA GLU A 165 12.57 9.27 -20.93
C GLU A 165 11.86 10.21 -19.94
N ILE A 166 10.71 10.77 -20.30
CA ILE A 166 9.91 11.60 -19.39
C ILE A 166 9.43 10.78 -18.18
N ALA A 167 8.89 9.59 -18.39
CA ALA A 167 8.44 8.71 -17.30
C ALA A 167 9.58 8.34 -16.33
N ALA A 168 10.75 8.02 -16.88
CA ALA A 168 11.95 7.72 -16.08
C ALA A 168 12.40 8.92 -15.24
N GLU A 169 12.40 10.13 -15.83
CA GLU A 169 12.76 11.35 -15.15
C GLU A 169 11.77 11.75 -14.03
N ILE A 170 10.46 11.56 -14.25
CA ILE A 170 9.45 11.77 -13.19
C ILE A 170 9.71 10.82 -12.02
N THR A 171 9.89 9.53 -12.31
CA THR A 171 10.16 8.51 -11.29
C THR A 171 11.43 8.83 -10.51
N TYR A 172 12.53 9.16 -11.20
CA TYR A 172 13.79 9.54 -10.56
C TYR A 172 13.61 10.73 -9.61
N ARG A 173 12.86 11.76 -10.02
CA ARG A 173 12.64 12.94 -9.19
C ARG A 173 11.79 12.64 -7.97
N MET A 174 10.72 11.86 -8.11
CA MET A 174 9.93 11.45 -6.96
C MET A 174 10.78 10.72 -5.92
N LEU A 175 11.63 9.79 -6.33
CA LEU A 175 12.56 9.09 -5.42
C LEU A 175 13.60 10.05 -4.82
N LYS A 176 14.18 10.96 -5.63
CA LYS A 176 15.13 11.98 -5.17
C LYS A 176 14.55 12.90 -4.11
N TYR A 177 13.25 13.18 -4.17
CA TYR A 177 12.55 14.06 -3.21
C TYR A 177 11.99 13.30 -2.00
N GLY A 178 12.35 12.04 -1.82
CA GLY A 178 12.04 11.26 -0.64
C GLY A 178 10.81 10.35 -0.78
N GLY A 179 10.30 10.18 -1.99
CA GLY A 179 9.30 9.14 -2.28
C GLY A 179 9.89 7.75 -2.10
N GLU A 180 9.07 6.81 -1.62
CA GLU A 180 9.46 5.39 -1.47
C GLU A 180 9.43 4.65 -2.82
N ASN A 181 8.45 5.00 -3.65
CA ASN A 181 8.22 4.41 -4.98
C ASN A 181 7.18 5.23 -5.75
N SER A 182 6.95 4.89 -7.02
CA SER A 182 5.72 5.27 -7.72
C SER A 182 4.52 4.56 -7.12
N SER A 183 3.36 5.23 -7.03
CA SER A 183 2.10 4.63 -6.55
C SER A 183 1.47 3.68 -7.57
N PHE A 184 1.78 3.88 -8.84
CA PHE A 184 1.46 3.03 -10.00
C PHE A 184 2.50 3.29 -11.10
N ASP A 185 2.49 2.47 -12.16
CA ASP A 185 3.37 2.68 -13.31
C ASP A 185 2.98 3.99 -14.02
N PRO A 186 3.89 4.98 -14.14
CA PRO A 186 3.58 6.26 -14.76
C PRO A 186 3.09 6.11 -16.18
N ILE A 187 2.01 6.81 -16.53
CA ILE A 187 1.53 6.97 -17.88
C ILE A 187 2.09 8.28 -18.42
N VAL A 188 2.83 8.22 -19.52
CA VAL A 188 3.29 9.40 -20.25
C VAL A 188 3.05 9.16 -21.72
N VAL A 189 2.20 9.96 -22.33
CA VAL A 189 1.80 9.84 -23.72
C VAL A 189 1.84 11.19 -24.43
N ALA A 190 2.29 11.21 -25.69
CA ALA A 190 2.51 12.43 -26.46
C ALA A 190 1.74 12.41 -27.79
N GLY A 191 1.39 13.59 -28.31
CA GLY A 191 0.73 13.75 -29.60
C GLY A 191 -0.53 12.90 -29.73
N ALA A 192 -0.63 12.07 -30.76
CA ALA A 192 -1.78 11.19 -31.01
C ALA A 192 -2.01 10.17 -29.90
N ASN A 193 -0.94 9.76 -29.17
CA ASN A 193 -1.05 8.80 -28.07
C ASN A 193 -1.81 9.35 -26.86
N THR A 194 -2.01 10.67 -26.75
CA THR A 194 -2.81 11.28 -25.67
C THR A 194 -4.28 10.86 -25.71
N SER A 195 -4.74 10.26 -26.80
CA SER A 195 -6.07 9.65 -26.89
C SER A 195 -6.19 8.32 -26.13
N MET A 196 -5.09 7.76 -25.63
CA MET A 196 -5.04 6.48 -24.91
C MET A 196 -4.90 6.71 -23.40
N PRO A 197 -5.99 6.64 -22.61
CA PRO A 197 -5.95 6.93 -21.16
C PRO A 197 -5.02 6.02 -20.36
N HIS A 198 -4.75 4.81 -20.86
CA HIS A 198 -3.86 3.83 -20.25
C HIS A 198 -2.67 3.50 -21.16
N GLY A 199 -2.19 4.50 -21.90
CA GLY A 199 -1.02 4.33 -22.76
C GLY A 199 0.24 4.03 -21.95
N VAL A 200 1.04 3.09 -22.46
CA VAL A 200 2.34 2.76 -21.86
C VAL A 200 3.42 3.64 -22.49
N PRO A 201 4.27 4.32 -21.70
CA PRO A 201 5.32 5.17 -22.24
C PRO A 201 6.26 4.43 -23.19
N GLY A 202 6.33 4.89 -24.44
CA GLY A 202 7.08 4.28 -25.52
C GLY A 202 8.28 5.10 -25.98
N ASP A 203 8.74 4.79 -27.21
CA ASP A 203 9.84 5.46 -27.87
C ASP A 203 9.36 6.61 -28.79
N GLU A 204 8.04 6.91 -28.74
CA GLU A 204 7.46 8.05 -29.44
C GLU A 204 8.12 9.34 -28.94
N ARG A 205 8.50 10.19 -29.90
CA ARG A 205 9.21 11.43 -29.62
C ARG A 205 8.27 12.62 -29.63
N VAL A 206 8.29 13.37 -28.57
CA VAL A 206 7.57 14.64 -28.46
C VAL A 206 7.96 15.58 -29.60
N GLN A 207 6.98 16.20 -30.22
CA GLN A 207 7.16 17.18 -31.28
C GLN A 207 6.64 18.56 -30.86
N SER A 208 7.07 19.59 -31.59
CA SER A 208 6.47 20.92 -31.40
C SER A 208 5.03 20.92 -31.90
N GLY A 209 4.10 21.40 -31.07
CA GLY A 209 2.66 21.36 -31.35
C GLY A 209 1.95 20.19 -30.66
N ASP A 210 2.68 19.27 -30.02
CA ASP A 210 2.08 18.17 -29.28
C ASP A 210 1.52 18.61 -27.92
N PHE A 211 0.52 17.88 -27.46
CA PHE A 211 0.22 17.74 -26.05
C PHE A 211 0.98 16.55 -25.47
N VAL A 212 1.42 16.66 -24.22
CA VAL A 212 1.97 15.56 -23.44
C VAL A 212 1.11 15.39 -22.18
N THR A 213 0.48 14.25 -22.04
CA THR A 213 -0.29 13.88 -20.84
C THR A 213 0.55 12.98 -19.97
N MET A 214 0.67 13.35 -18.71
CA MET A 214 1.44 12.64 -17.69
C MET A 214 0.51 12.30 -16.53
N ASP A 215 0.37 11.02 -16.19
CA ASP A 215 -0.38 10.52 -15.06
C ASP A 215 0.56 9.71 -14.17
N PHE A 216 0.76 10.16 -12.95
CA PHE A 216 1.77 9.64 -12.05
C PHE A 216 1.45 9.95 -10.59
N GLY A 217 2.06 9.21 -9.70
CA GLY A 217 1.91 9.41 -8.27
C GLY A 217 3.07 8.83 -7.48
N CYS A 218 3.19 9.27 -6.24
CA CYS A 218 4.27 8.94 -5.33
C CYS A 218 3.75 8.19 -4.11
N VAL A 219 4.54 7.27 -3.60
CA VAL A 219 4.32 6.64 -2.28
C VAL A 219 5.21 7.34 -1.26
N TYR A 220 4.61 7.80 -0.16
CA TYR A 220 5.33 8.36 0.99
C TYR A 220 4.75 7.81 2.29
N ASN A 221 5.58 7.21 3.13
CA ASN A 221 5.15 6.49 4.34
C ASN A 221 3.97 5.52 4.10
N GLY A 222 3.92 4.89 2.90
CA GLY A 222 2.86 3.95 2.49
C GLY A 222 1.55 4.60 2.05
N TYR A 223 1.50 5.92 1.93
CA TYR A 223 0.36 6.67 1.38
C TYR A 223 0.67 7.11 -0.04
N CYS A 224 -0.32 6.98 -0.92
CA CYS A 224 -0.17 7.22 -2.35
C CYS A 224 -0.77 8.57 -2.75
N SER A 225 -0.06 9.32 -3.58
CA SER A 225 -0.66 10.38 -4.39
C SER A 225 -1.00 9.87 -5.78
N ASP A 226 -1.81 10.64 -6.49
CA ASP A 226 -2.28 10.37 -7.84
C ASP A 226 -2.61 11.70 -8.50
N MET A 227 -1.98 12.01 -9.64
CA MET A 227 -2.22 13.25 -10.37
C MET A 227 -1.95 13.13 -11.85
N THR A 228 -2.87 13.72 -12.65
CA THR A 228 -2.69 13.85 -14.09
C THR A 228 -2.46 15.32 -14.48
N ARG A 229 -1.52 15.55 -15.37
CA ARG A 229 -1.26 16.87 -15.99
C ARG A 229 -1.03 16.73 -17.48
N THR A 230 -1.56 17.69 -18.24
CA THR A 230 -1.33 17.81 -19.68
C THR A 230 -0.67 19.15 -19.97
N VAL A 231 0.39 19.13 -20.75
CA VAL A 231 1.14 20.33 -21.16
C VAL A 231 1.23 20.41 -22.68
N ALA A 232 1.27 21.62 -23.20
CA ALA A 232 1.49 21.90 -24.63
C ALA A 232 2.97 22.15 -24.90
N ILE A 233 3.48 21.65 -26.00
CA ILE A 233 4.88 21.79 -26.41
C ILE A 233 4.99 22.79 -27.54
N GLY A 234 5.54 23.97 -27.23
CA GLY A 234 5.62 25.08 -28.19
C GLY A 234 4.26 25.71 -28.53
N SER A 235 4.05 26.07 -29.77
CA SER A 235 2.77 26.63 -30.23
C SER A 235 1.83 25.50 -30.67
N VAL A 236 0.73 25.36 -29.96
CA VAL A 236 -0.34 24.42 -30.34
C VAL A 236 -1.35 25.15 -31.22
N ASN A 237 -1.92 24.43 -32.19
CA ASN A 237 -2.99 24.97 -33.02
C ASN A 237 -4.25 25.13 -32.14
N PRO A 238 -4.87 26.33 -32.10
CA PRO A 238 -6.05 26.55 -31.28
C PRO A 238 -7.27 25.73 -31.74
N TRP A 239 -7.24 25.14 -32.94
CA TRP A 239 -8.28 24.20 -33.50
C TRP A 239 -7.76 23.54 -34.78
#